data_6ce8c487cc15b7d33d66d9ba6bfff6ed
#
_entry.id   6ce8c487cc15b7d33d66d9ba6bfff6ed
#
_cell.length_a   1.000
_cell.length_b   1.000
_cell.length_c   1.000
_cell.angle_alpha   90.00
_cell.angle_beta   90.00
_cell.angle_gamma   90.00
#
_symmetry.space_group_name_H-M   'P 1'
#
loop_
_entity.id
_entity.type
_entity.pdbx_description
1 polymer ?
#
loop_
_entity_poly.entity_id
_entity_poly.type
_entity_poly.pdbx_seq_one_letter_code
_entity_poly.pdbx_strand_id
1 'polypeptide(L)'
;MKVSIIGTGYVGLVSGVCLASKGHDVTCYDNNHEIVDSLNNGVPTIYETDLKQMLTNVLKEKRFAAKLISNETYFDSELVIIAVGTPSDRGEIDLVYIKQVSILLANYIKSNENFVAVVVKSTVIPGTTDTVIRGIIEENSGKTLGQFGLGMNPEFLREGSAIDDFMRPDRVVIGHDDEKTLKL
;
A
#
# COMPACT_ATOMS: atom_id res chain seq x y z
N MET A 1 -11.82 -0.55 -8.95
CA MET A 1 -10.73 -1.56 -9.01
C MET A 1 -10.54 -2.18 -7.63
N LYS A 2 -9.88 -3.33 -7.58
CA LYS A 2 -9.42 -3.94 -6.32
C LYS A 2 -8.03 -3.43 -5.97
N VAL A 3 -7.87 -2.91 -4.76
CA VAL A 3 -6.61 -2.35 -4.25
C VAL A 3 -6.22 -3.05 -2.96
N SER A 4 -4.98 -3.50 -2.88
CA SER A 4 -4.37 -3.96 -1.62
C SER A 4 -3.40 -2.92 -1.09
N ILE A 5 -3.43 -2.66 0.22
CA ILE A 5 -2.47 -1.78 0.89
C ILE A 5 -1.77 -2.58 1.97
N ILE A 6 -0.45 -2.62 1.95
CA ILE A 6 0.36 -3.35 2.91
C ILE A 6 0.98 -2.37 3.90
N GLY A 7 0.60 -2.53 5.16
CA GLY A 7 0.90 -1.60 6.24
C GLY A 7 -0.28 -0.66 6.51
N THR A 8 -0.80 -0.68 7.75
CA THR A 8 -1.93 0.14 8.20
C THR A 8 -1.50 1.20 9.22
N GLY A 9 -0.28 1.68 9.08
CA GLY A 9 0.17 2.88 9.76
C GLY A 9 -0.56 4.12 9.23
N TYR A 10 -0.05 5.30 9.57
CA TYR A 10 -0.68 6.56 9.22
C TYR A 10 -1.02 6.68 7.73
N VAL A 11 -0.02 6.51 6.87
CA VAL A 11 -0.15 6.66 5.41
C VAL A 11 -1.06 5.60 4.81
N GLY A 12 -0.87 4.34 5.22
CA GLY A 12 -1.64 3.22 4.65
C GLY A 12 -3.12 3.27 5.02
N LEU A 13 -3.44 3.57 6.29
CA LEU A 13 -4.84 3.66 6.73
C LEU A 13 -5.58 4.82 6.08
N VAL A 14 -4.98 6.03 6.08
CA VAL A 14 -5.60 7.21 5.42
C VAL A 14 -5.81 6.92 3.93
N SER A 15 -4.78 6.42 3.23
CA SER A 15 -4.90 6.09 1.81
C SER A 15 -5.99 5.05 1.55
N GLY A 16 -6.05 4.00 2.38
CA GLY A 16 -7.04 2.93 2.23
C GLY A 16 -8.47 3.41 2.40
N VAL A 17 -8.74 4.17 3.45
CA VAL A 17 -10.08 4.72 3.72
C VAL A 17 -10.48 5.73 2.63
N CYS A 18 -9.57 6.60 2.21
CA CYS A 18 -9.83 7.57 1.15
C CYS A 18 -10.11 6.90 -0.21
N LEU A 19 -9.31 5.91 -0.61
CA LEU A 19 -9.56 5.14 -1.84
C LEU A 19 -10.89 4.38 -1.78
N ALA A 20 -11.20 3.75 -0.66
CA ALA A 20 -12.49 3.08 -0.46
C ALA A 20 -13.66 4.06 -0.58
N SER A 21 -13.54 5.28 -0.03
CA SER A 21 -14.57 6.32 -0.15
C SER A 21 -14.75 6.85 -1.58
N LYS A 22 -13.75 6.65 -2.45
CA LYS A 22 -13.85 6.94 -3.89
C LYS A 22 -14.43 5.78 -4.71
N GLY A 23 -14.84 4.69 -4.06
CA GLY A 23 -15.53 3.56 -4.69
C GLY A 23 -14.62 2.41 -5.12
N HIS A 24 -13.37 2.38 -4.68
CA HIS A 24 -12.48 1.22 -4.87
C HIS A 24 -12.78 0.15 -3.81
N ASP A 25 -12.54 -1.12 -4.14
CA ASP A 25 -12.60 -2.23 -3.19
C ASP A 25 -11.22 -2.41 -2.56
N VAL A 26 -11.06 -1.96 -1.32
CA VAL A 26 -9.76 -1.87 -0.65
C VAL A 26 -9.62 -2.92 0.43
N THR A 27 -8.53 -3.67 0.39
CA THR A 27 -8.09 -4.53 1.49
C THR A 27 -6.77 -4.02 2.04
N CYS A 28 -6.77 -3.64 3.31
CA CYS A 28 -5.56 -3.26 4.03
C CYS A 28 -4.99 -4.47 4.78
N TYR A 29 -3.68 -4.67 4.71
CA TYR A 29 -2.97 -5.78 5.34
C TYR A 29 -2.02 -5.27 6.41
N ASP A 30 -2.06 -5.91 7.58
CA ASP A 30 -1.14 -5.65 8.67
C ASP A 30 -0.69 -6.96 9.33
N ASN A 31 0.44 -6.95 10.02
CA ASN A 31 0.95 -8.09 10.78
C ASN A 31 0.45 -8.11 12.24
N ASN A 32 -0.23 -7.05 12.69
CA ASN A 32 -0.77 -6.93 14.03
C ASN A 32 -2.27 -7.26 14.05
N HIS A 33 -2.63 -8.35 14.74
CA HIS A 33 -4.01 -8.81 14.88
C HIS A 33 -4.92 -7.77 15.54
N GLU A 34 -4.43 -7.07 16.57
CA GLU A 34 -5.23 -6.06 17.29
C GLU A 34 -5.60 -4.88 16.39
N ILE A 35 -4.66 -4.47 15.51
CA ILE A 35 -4.91 -3.43 14.51
C ILE A 35 -5.98 -3.88 13.53
N VAL A 36 -5.85 -5.09 12.99
CA VAL A 36 -6.81 -5.64 12.03
C VAL A 36 -8.21 -5.72 12.62
N ASP A 37 -8.34 -6.23 13.85
CA ASP A 37 -9.63 -6.33 14.54
C ASP A 37 -10.21 -4.93 14.84
N SER A 38 -9.41 -4.01 15.31
CA SER A 38 -9.82 -2.63 15.58
C SER A 38 -10.40 -1.96 14.32
N LEU A 39 -9.70 -2.06 13.20
CA LEU A 39 -10.13 -1.47 11.94
C LEU A 39 -11.43 -2.08 11.42
N ASN A 40 -11.58 -3.40 11.48
CA ASN A 40 -12.81 -4.09 11.06
C ASN A 40 -14.00 -3.76 11.96
N ASN A 41 -13.75 -3.34 13.21
CA ASN A 41 -14.78 -2.85 14.13
C ASN A 41 -15.04 -1.32 13.98
N GLY A 42 -14.46 -0.68 12.99
CA GLY A 42 -14.65 0.76 12.72
C GLY A 42 -13.92 1.68 13.70
N VAL A 43 -12.89 1.16 14.38
CA VAL A 43 -12.07 1.93 15.32
C VAL A 43 -10.70 2.16 14.68
N PRO A 44 -10.40 3.37 14.19
CA PRO A 44 -9.09 3.68 13.64
C PRO A 44 -8.01 3.67 14.72
N THR A 45 -6.81 3.25 14.35
CA THR A 45 -5.65 3.16 15.24
C THR A 45 -4.84 4.45 15.33
N ILE A 46 -5.22 5.44 14.56
CA ILE A 46 -4.64 6.78 14.53
C ILE A 46 -5.74 7.83 14.69
N TYR A 47 -5.35 9.02 15.10
CA TYR A 47 -6.29 10.15 15.14
C TYR A 47 -6.14 11.02 13.90
N GLU A 48 -7.22 11.17 13.15
CA GLU A 48 -7.41 12.13 12.07
C GLU A 48 -8.84 12.62 12.07
N THR A 49 -9.03 13.88 11.72
CA THR A 49 -10.37 14.46 11.56
C THR A 49 -11.14 13.64 10.52
N ASP A 50 -12.39 13.32 10.82
CA ASP A 50 -13.32 12.57 9.95
C ASP A 50 -12.95 11.09 9.65
N LEU A 51 -11.76 10.62 9.99
CA LEU A 51 -11.30 9.26 9.67
C LEU A 51 -12.23 8.18 10.23
N LYS A 52 -12.66 8.30 11.49
CA LYS A 52 -13.57 7.34 12.11
C LYS A 52 -14.91 7.25 11.39
N GLN A 53 -15.47 8.39 11.01
CA GLN A 53 -16.73 8.44 10.29
C GLN A 53 -16.58 7.83 8.89
N MET A 54 -15.51 8.17 8.17
CA MET A 54 -15.24 7.63 6.84
C MET A 54 -15.02 6.11 6.89
N LEU A 55 -14.19 5.62 7.83
CA LEU A 55 -13.96 4.18 8.01
C LEU A 55 -15.29 3.43 8.27
N THR A 56 -16.13 3.98 9.15
CA THR A 56 -17.45 3.40 9.44
C THR A 56 -18.33 3.31 8.18
N ASN A 57 -18.30 4.34 7.34
CA ASN A 57 -19.10 4.40 6.11
C ASN A 57 -18.61 3.35 5.09
N VAL A 58 -17.30 3.31 4.81
CA VAL A 58 -16.74 2.37 3.81
C VAL A 58 -16.84 0.91 4.25
N LEU A 59 -16.85 0.63 5.57
CA LEU A 59 -17.14 -0.69 6.11
C LEU A 59 -18.60 -1.11 5.87
N LYS A 60 -19.57 -0.20 6.11
CA LYS A 60 -20.99 -0.44 5.82
C LYS A 60 -21.24 -0.69 4.33
N GLU A 61 -20.52 0.02 3.47
CA GLU A 61 -20.57 -0.14 2.02
C GLU A 61 -19.83 -1.38 1.51
N LYS A 62 -19.14 -2.12 2.39
CA LYS A 62 -18.29 -3.28 2.07
C LYS A 62 -17.18 -2.94 1.08
N ARG A 63 -16.67 -1.72 1.11
CA ARG A 63 -15.58 -1.22 0.29
C ARG A 63 -14.23 -1.30 0.96
N PHE A 64 -14.20 -1.56 2.27
CA PHE A 64 -12.98 -1.65 3.07
C PHE A 64 -12.99 -2.92 3.91
N ALA A 65 -11.84 -3.57 3.99
CA ALA A 65 -11.57 -4.65 4.94
C ALA A 65 -10.11 -4.58 5.40
N ALA A 66 -9.84 -4.99 6.64
CA ALA A 66 -8.48 -5.24 7.12
C ALA A 66 -8.25 -6.75 7.26
N LYS A 67 -7.06 -7.23 6.92
CA LYS A 67 -6.67 -8.64 7.01
C LYS A 67 -5.26 -8.79 7.57
N LEU A 68 -5.00 -9.89 8.26
CA LEU A 68 -3.64 -10.27 8.63
C LEU A 68 -2.86 -10.66 7.39
N ILE A 69 -1.61 -10.17 7.34
CA ILE A 69 -0.66 -10.59 6.31
C ILE A 69 0.07 -11.85 6.77
N SER A 70 0.28 -12.78 5.86
CA SER A 70 1.05 -14.00 6.05
C SER A 70 1.84 -14.35 4.81
N ASN A 71 2.71 -15.35 4.90
CA ASN A 71 3.46 -15.84 3.73
C ASN A 71 2.57 -16.46 2.64
N GLU A 72 1.33 -16.80 2.97
CA GLU A 72 0.35 -17.40 2.06
C GLU A 72 -0.69 -16.36 1.56
N THR A 73 -0.48 -15.08 1.87
CA THR A 73 -1.44 -14.04 1.48
C THR A 73 -1.55 -13.93 -0.03
N TYR A 74 -2.77 -14.13 -0.54
CA TYR A 74 -3.14 -13.85 -1.92
C TYR A 74 -3.89 -12.51 -1.97
N PHE A 75 -3.30 -11.52 -2.63
CA PHE A 75 -3.80 -10.15 -2.58
C PHE A 75 -5.06 -9.89 -3.42
N ASP A 76 -5.31 -10.70 -4.46
CA ASP A 76 -6.47 -10.58 -5.38
C ASP A 76 -6.73 -9.12 -5.83
N SER A 77 -5.67 -8.44 -6.25
CA SER A 77 -5.72 -7.01 -6.56
C SER A 77 -4.98 -6.67 -7.85
N GLU A 78 -5.47 -5.63 -8.52
CA GLU A 78 -4.84 -5.05 -9.71
C GLU A 78 -3.71 -4.08 -9.31
N LEU A 79 -3.88 -3.42 -8.16
CA LEU A 79 -2.94 -2.47 -7.59
C LEU A 79 -2.59 -2.89 -6.16
N VAL A 80 -1.30 -2.97 -5.86
CA VAL A 80 -0.80 -3.18 -4.50
C VAL A 80 0.08 -2.01 -4.08
N ILE A 81 -0.29 -1.36 -2.98
CA ILE A 81 0.44 -0.21 -2.42
C ILE A 81 1.24 -0.68 -1.21
N ILE A 82 2.55 -0.42 -1.22
CA ILE A 82 3.43 -0.65 -0.09
C ILE A 82 3.47 0.61 0.77
N ALA A 83 2.95 0.53 1.99
CA ALA A 83 2.89 1.62 2.96
C ALA A 83 3.43 1.20 4.34
N VAL A 84 4.41 0.29 4.36
CA VAL A 84 5.05 -0.18 5.59
C VAL A 84 6.03 0.86 6.13
N GLY A 85 6.26 0.82 7.45
CA GLY A 85 7.24 1.69 8.09
C GLY A 85 8.67 1.44 7.59
N THR A 86 9.43 2.51 7.51
CA THR A 86 10.87 2.51 7.18
C THR A 86 11.62 3.22 8.31
N PRO A 87 11.78 2.56 9.48
CA PRO A 87 12.43 3.19 10.62
C PRO A 87 13.87 3.57 10.29
N SER A 88 14.36 4.62 10.94
CA SER A 88 15.75 5.02 10.84
C SER A 88 16.55 4.44 12.00
N ASP A 89 17.62 3.72 11.70
CA ASP A 89 18.63 3.31 12.69
C ASP A 89 19.96 3.98 12.35
N ARG A 90 20.53 4.70 13.31
CA ARG A 90 21.83 5.41 13.18
C ARG A 90 21.95 6.34 11.95
N GLY A 91 20.83 6.88 11.50
CA GLY A 91 20.79 7.79 10.34
C GLY A 91 20.63 7.08 8.99
N GLU A 92 20.50 5.76 8.96
CA GLU A 92 20.18 4.99 7.78
C GLU A 92 18.74 4.49 7.83
N ILE A 93 18.07 4.46 6.68
CA ILE A 93 16.72 3.92 6.56
C ILE A 93 16.78 2.38 6.56
N ASP A 94 16.10 1.75 7.52
CA ASP A 94 15.96 0.30 7.55
C ASP A 94 14.89 -0.17 6.56
N LEU A 95 15.31 -0.99 5.61
CA LEU A 95 14.46 -1.53 4.55
C LEU A 95 13.96 -2.96 4.85
N VAL A 96 14.09 -3.45 6.09
CA VAL A 96 13.74 -4.84 6.43
C VAL A 96 12.29 -5.16 6.06
N TYR A 97 11.34 -4.30 6.41
CA TYR A 97 9.91 -4.50 6.09
C TYR A 97 9.63 -4.38 4.59
N ILE A 98 10.28 -3.44 3.90
CA ILE A 98 10.19 -3.30 2.43
C ILE A 98 10.64 -4.60 1.75
N LYS A 99 11.79 -5.15 2.14
CA LYS A 99 12.33 -6.39 1.57
C LYS A 99 11.39 -7.58 1.82
N GLN A 100 10.88 -7.73 3.05
CA GLN A 100 9.93 -8.79 3.39
C GLN A 100 8.67 -8.71 2.54
N VAL A 101 8.06 -7.54 2.42
CA VAL A 101 6.87 -7.32 1.58
C VAL A 101 7.18 -7.57 0.10
N SER A 102 8.36 -7.16 -0.38
CA SER A 102 8.75 -7.41 -1.78
C SER A 102 8.85 -8.90 -2.10
N ILE A 103 9.31 -9.74 -1.16
CA ILE A 103 9.33 -11.20 -1.31
C ILE A 103 7.90 -11.77 -1.37
N LEU A 104 7.00 -11.31 -0.49
CA LEU A 104 5.59 -11.72 -0.50
C LEU A 104 4.92 -11.37 -1.83
N LEU A 105 5.17 -10.16 -2.33
CA LEU A 105 4.65 -9.70 -3.62
C LEU A 105 5.22 -10.50 -4.79
N ALA A 106 6.51 -10.85 -4.73
CA ALA A 106 7.11 -11.70 -5.74
C ALA A 106 6.42 -13.07 -5.84
N ASN A 107 6.10 -13.70 -4.71
CA ASN A 107 5.35 -14.96 -4.68
C ASN A 107 3.94 -14.81 -5.26
N TYR A 108 3.23 -13.72 -4.91
CA TYR A 108 1.93 -13.41 -5.48
C TYR A 108 2.01 -13.18 -6.99
N ILE A 109 2.95 -12.37 -7.46
CA ILE A 109 3.17 -12.06 -8.88
C ILE A 109 3.51 -13.34 -9.65
N LYS A 110 4.34 -14.22 -9.08
CA LYS A 110 4.71 -15.51 -9.69
C LYS A 110 3.49 -16.39 -9.99
N SER A 111 2.55 -16.45 -9.05
CA SER A 111 1.35 -17.30 -9.13
C SER A 111 0.18 -16.65 -9.87
N ASN A 112 0.26 -15.34 -10.16
CA ASN A 112 -0.82 -14.58 -10.79
C ASN A 112 -0.52 -14.36 -12.28
N GLU A 113 -1.42 -14.78 -13.17
CA GLU A 113 -1.29 -14.56 -14.60
C GLU A 113 -1.68 -13.13 -15.03
N ASN A 114 -2.47 -12.44 -14.21
CA ASN A 114 -2.88 -11.08 -14.48
C ASN A 114 -1.76 -10.08 -14.17
N PHE A 115 -1.80 -8.94 -14.85
CA PHE A 115 -0.91 -7.84 -14.55
C PHE A 115 -1.26 -7.22 -13.19
N VAL A 116 -0.25 -7.01 -12.38
CA VAL A 116 -0.35 -6.37 -11.06
C VAL A 116 0.62 -5.19 -11.05
N ALA A 117 0.13 -4.01 -10.67
CA ALA A 117 1.00 -2.87 -10.39
C ALA A 117 1.34 -2.83 -8.90
N VAL A 118 2.61 -2.68 -8.60
CA VAL A 118 3.14 -2.45 -7.24
C VAL A 118 3.57 -1.00 -7.14
N VAL A 119 3.00 -0.26 -6.19
CA VAL A 119 3.32 1.15 -5.97
C VAL A 119 3.89 1.33 -4.57
N VAL A 120 5.08 1.88 -4.48
CA VAL A 120 5.74 2.18 -3.22
C VAL A 120 5.29 3.56 -2.73
N LYS A 121 4.67 3.59 -1.56
CA LYS A 121 4.24 4.82 -0.88
C LYS A 121 5.05 5.10 0.37
N SER A 122 5.73 4.07 0.90
CA SER A 122 6.70 4.22 2.00
C SER A 122 7.82 5.18 1.63
N THR A 123 8.30 5.95 2.61
CA THR A 123 9.47 6.82 2.44
C THR A 123 10.72 5.98 2.26
N VAL A 124 11.35 6.08 1.10
CA VAL A 124 12.58 5.35 0.77
C VAL A 124 13.60 6.26 0.10
N ILE A 125 14.87 5.88 0.14
CA ILE A 125 15.94 6.60 -0.56
C ILE A 125 15.71 6.49 -2.07
N PRO A 126 15.95 7.56 -2.85
CA PRO A 126 15.88 7.50 -4.32
C PRO A 126 16.67 6.34 -4.89
N GLY A 127 16.07 5.61 -5.84
CA GLY A 127 16.63 4.40 -6.43
C GLY A 127 16.25 3.09 -5.71
N THR A 128 15.73 3.13 -4.48
CA THR A 128 15.32 1.89 -3.75
C THR A 128 14.27 1.11 -4.52
N THR A 129 13.29 1.79 -5.11
CA THR A 129 12.24 1.14 -5.90
C THR A 129 12.82 0.39 -7.10
N ASP A 130 13.70 1.05 -7.88
CA ASP A 130 14.24 0.54 -9.13
C ASP A 130 15.34 -0.51 -8.95
N THR A 131 16.00 -0.52 -7.80
CA THR A 131 17.13 -1.43 -7.54
C THR A 131 16.75 -2.52 -6.56
N VAL A 132 16.35 -2.18 -5.34
CA VAL A 132 16.11 -3.14 -4.27
C VAL A 132 14.79 -3.87 -4.48
N ILE A 133 13.67 -3.14 -4.63
CA ILE A 133 12.33 -3.74 -4.72
C ILE A 133 12.19 -4.49 -6.04
N ARG A 134 12.56 -3.86 -7.14
CA ARG A 134 12.57 -4.48 -8.46
C ARG A 134 13.39 -5.76 -8.47
N GLY A 135 14.66 -5.69 -8.00
CA GLY A 135 15.55 -6.85 -7.97
C GLY A 135 14.97 -8.04 -7.20
N ILE A 136 14.39 -7.77 -6.00
CA ILE A 136 13.74 -8.81 -5.20
C ILE A 136 12.54 -9.43 -5.93
N ILE A 137 11.70 -8.61 -6.54
CA ILE A 137 10.51 -9.11 -7.25
C ILE A 137 10.92 -9.93 -8.47
N GLU A 138 11.83 -9.44 -9.29
CA GLU A 138 12.30 -10.14 -10.49
C GLU A 138 12.97 -11.48 -10.14
N GLU A 139 13.88 -11.47 -9.15
CA GLU A 139 14.62 -12.68 -8.71
C GLU A 139 13.68 -13.78 -8.17
N ASN A 140 12.69 -13.42 -7.35
CA ASN A 140 11.84 -14.40 -6.68
C ASN A 140 10.61 -14.80 -7.48
N SER A 141 10.09 -13.91 -8.34
CA SER A 141 8.94 -14.22 -9.19
C SER A 141 9.33 -14.90 -10.51
N GLY A 142 10.53 -14.65 -11.01
CA GLY A 142 10.96 -15.04 -12.35
C GLY A 142 10.32 -14.20 -13.47
N LYS A 143 9.62 -13.11 -13.12
CA LYS A 143 9.02 -12.14 -14.07
C LYS A 143 9.85 -10.87 -14.12
N THR A 144 9.81 -10.18 -15.25
CA THR A 144 10.49 -8.88 -15.43
C THR A 144 9.48 -7.75 -15.55
N LEU A 145 9.94 -6.50 -15.42
CA LEU A 145 9.11 -5.32 -15.67
C LEU A 145 8.36 -5.43 -17.01
N GLY A 146 7.09 -4.98 -17.03
CA GLY A 146 6.16 -5.16 -18.13
C GLY A 146 5.27 -6.41 -17.97
N GLN A 147 5.73 -7.46 -17.28
CA GLN A 147 4.88 -8.57 -16.84
C GLN A 147 4.21 -8.24 -15.49
N PHE A 148 4.79 -7.33 -14.72
CA PHE A 148 4.20 -6.61 -13.60
C PHE A 148 4.59 -5.13 -13.72
N GLY A 149 3.84 -4.25 -13.04
CA GLY A 149 4.15 -2.83 -12.98
C GLY A 149 4.87 -2.47 -11.69
N LEU A 150 5.74 -1.47 -11.75
CA LEU A 150 6.40 -0.91 -10.58
C LEU A 150 6.36 0.62 -10.63
N GLY A 151 5.98 1.24 -9.52
CA GLY A 151 5.92 2.68 -9.42
C GLY A 151 6.23 3.18 -8.01
N MET A 152 6.45 4.48 -7.93
CA MET A 152 6.66 5.22 -6.68
C MET A 152 5.66 6.37 -6.60
N ASN A 153 4.93 6.46 -5.50
CA ASN A 153 4.04 7.57 -5.20
C ASN A 153 4.36 8.13 -3.81
N PRO A 154 5.32 9.06 -3.69
CA PRO A 154 5.62 9.70 -2.42
C PRO A 154 4.38 10.41 -1.87
N GLU A 155 4.24 10.39 -0.57
CA GLU A 155 3.13 11.03 0.12
C GLU A 155 3.52 12.43 0.61
N PHE A 156 2.51 13.29 0.81
CA PHE A 156 2.65 14.66 1.31
C PHE A 156 1.59 14.94 2.39
N LEU A 157 1.23 13.91 3.17
CA LEU A 157 0.17 13.98 4.17
C LEU A 157 0.69 14.67 5.44
N ARG A 158 -0.06 15.65 5.95
CA ARG A 158 0.22 16.31 7.22
C ARG A 158 -0.69 15.71 8.30
N GLU A 159 -0.11 15.36 9.44
CA GLU A 159 -0.88 14.90 10.59
C GLU A 159 -1.91 15.96 11.00
N GLY A 160 -3.16 15.52 11.22
CA GLY A 160 -4.30 16.38 11.55
C GLY A 160 -5.08 16.90 10.34
N SER A 161 -4.55 16.77 9.11
CA SER A 161 -5.21 17.17 7.85
C SER A 161 -5.01 16.18 6.71
N ALA A 162 -4.57 14.96 7.00
CA ALA A 162 -4.16 13.99 6.00
C ALA A 162 -5.31 13.55 5.07
N ILE A 163 -6.53 13.49 5.55
CA ILE A 163 -7.69 13.19 4.70
C ILE A 163 -7.88 14.30 3.67
N ASP A 164 -7.81 15.55 4.09
CA ASP A 164 -7.96 16.69 3.18
C ASP A 164 -6.81 16.74 2.17
N ASP A 165 -5.58 16.54 2.63
CA ASP A 165 -4.40 16.47 1.79
C ASP A 165 -4.48 15.33 0.75
N PHE A 166 -5.06 14.19 1.11
CA PHE A 166 -5.27 13.07 0.18
C PHE A 166 -6.39 13.34 -0.82
N MET A 167 -7.52 13.90 -0.35
CA MET A 167 -8.72 14.10 -1.17
C MET A 167 -8.63 15.32 -2.09
N ARG A 168 -7.84 16.32 -1.71
CA ARG A 168 -7.61 17.59 -2.44
C ARG A 168 -6.12 17.95 -2.44
N PRO A 169 -5.26 17.09 -3.01
CA PRO A 169 -3.82 17.31 -2.98
C PRO A 169 -3.42 18.51 -3.84
N ASP A 170 -2.46 19.29 -3.37
CA ASP A 170 -1.81 20.34 -4.19
C ASP A 170 -1.09 19.74 -5.40
N ARG A 171 -0.58 18.52 -5.25
CA ARG A 171 0.12 17.75 -6.28
C ARG A 171 0.08 16.25 -5.99
N VAL A 172 0.10 15.46 -7.05
CA VAL A 172 0.36 14.01 -7.00
C VAL A 172 1.61 13.75 -7.82
N VAL A 173 2.59 13.06 -7.24
CA VAL A 173 3.82 12.67 -7.92
C VAL A 173 3.81 11.16 -8.09
N ILE A 174 3.99 10.70 -9.32
CA ILE A 174 4.05 9.28 -9.66
C ILE A 174 5.28 9.04 -10.52
N GLY A 175 6.23 8.26 -9.98
CA GLY A 175 7.31 7.67 -10.77
C GLY A 175 6.86 6.30 -11.28
N HIS A 176 7.12 6.01 -12.54
CA HIS A 176 6.78 4.73 -13.16
C HIS A 176 7.73 4.40 -14.31
N ASP A 177 7.86 3.11 -14.62
CA ASP A 177 8.70 2.63 -15.72
C ASP A 177 7.91 2.30 -16.99
N ASP A 178 6.58 2.18 -16.90
CA ASP A 178 5.73 1.83 -18.03
C ASP A 178 4.35 2.51 -17.95
N GLU A 179 3.77 2.78 -19.15
CA GLU A 179 2.47 3.45 -19.25
C GLU A 179 1.29 2.62 -18.72
N LYS A 180 1.42 1.30 -18.65
CA LYS A 180 0.34 0.45 -18.14
C LYS A 180 0.20 0.60 -16.63
N THR A 181 1.32 0.72 -15.92
CA THR A 181 1.35 1.05 -14.49
C THR A 181 0.74 2.43 -14.22
N LEU A 182 1.04 3.42 -15.07
CA LEU A 182 0.50 4.77 -14.93
C LEU A 182 -1.03 4.83 -15.13
N LYS A 183 -1.60 3.96 -15.94
CA LYS A 183 -3.05 3.97 -16.27
C LYS A 183 -3.92 3.27 -15.24
N LEU A 184 -3.33 2.57 -14.27
CA LEU A 184 -4.01 1.98 -13.13
C LEU A 184 -4.20 2.97 -12.00
#